data_75bae62c9ec95248bd6432f282a384e5
#
_entry.id   75bae62c9ec95248bd6432f282a384e5
#
_cell.length_a   1.000
_cell.length_b   1.000
_cell.length_c   1.000
_cell.angle_alpha   90.00
_cell.angle_beta   90.00
_cell.angle_gamma   90.00
#
_symmetry.space_group_name_H-M   'P 1'
#
loop_
_entity.id
_entity.type
_entity.pdbx_description
1 polymer ?
#
loop_
_entity_poly.entity_id
_entity_poly.type
_entity_poly.pdbx_seq_one_letter_code
_entity_poly.pdbx_strand_id
1 'polypeptide(L)'
;VNTTPFANLYPTEPYKPVDESLYDPADTPPSGESLYNPAAVGDRFSSMFVPPPSPAPRGVYDVVTWIQNGTTPLRFLDGMTIRQSNVGLDSQIGVWGSDWCDDLDTESKVKNRPDAELTEVAPITVYAYDSNQCGDLTAASRDEVRARAQQAMNLGEQTAVERSLAERFLAEAPNAGTATTVIEAVSILETELAKAGVTGYIHASPKWAAYLADGARLSNGGTSPMGHRWVFGGGYTDILGDTLVATTDLYGWRGPLAVRDTIQYDQNRYVVVVERSLLIAYEAAVAAVTVTP
;
A
#
# COMPACT_ATOMS: atom_id res chain seq x y z
N VAL A 1 -3.65 -30.73 -4.34
CA VAL A 1 -4.04 -29.40 -3.91
C VAL A 1 -5.45 -29.55 -3.36
N ASN A 2 -5.60 -29.54 -2.03
CA ASN A 2 -6.88 -29.68 -1.34
C ASN A 2 -7.44 -28.28 -1.09
N THR A 3 -8.39 -27.89 -1.89
CA THR A 3 -9.23 -26.70 -1.66
C THR A 3 -10.44 -27.13 -0.81
N THR A 4 -10.40 -26.85 0.48
CA THR A 4 -11.57 -26.94 1.35
C THR A 4 -12.37 -25.65 1.21
N PRO A 5 -13.64 -25.66 0.80
CA PRO A 5 -14.43 -24.44 0.71
C PRO A 5 -14.84 -23.98 2.10
N PHE A 6 -14.73 -22.67 2.36
CA PHE A 6 -15.31 -22.00 3.51
C PHE A 6 -16.83 -22.05 3.41
N ALA A 7 -17.43 -23.12 3.86
CA ALA A 7 -18.87 -23.24 4.01
C ALA A 7 -19.21 -23.15 5.51
N ASN A 8 -20.12 -22.23 5.82
CA ASN A 8 -20.87 -22.11 7.07
C ASN A 8 -20.13 -21.55 8.30
N LEU A 9 -19.88 -20.24 8.30
CA LEU A 9 -19.58 -19.46 9.50
C LEU A 9 -20.77 -18.69 10.10
N TYR A 10 -21.97 -18.93 9.60
CA TYR A 10 -23.17 -18.31 10.18
C TYR A 10 -24.13 -19.38 10.63
N PRO A 11 -24.59 -19.37 11.91
CA PRO A 11 -25.67 -20.24 12.34
C PRO A 11 -26.94 -19.90 11.57
N THR A 12 -27.52 -20.91 10.93
CA THR A 12 -28.77 -20.80 10.15
C THR A 12 -30.02 -20.85 10.99
N GLU A 13 -29.94 -20.69 12.30
CA GLU A 13 -31.12 -20.67 13.15
C GLU A 13 -31.82 -19.32 13.09
N PRO A 14 -33.14 -19.30 12.84
CA PRO A 14 -33.89 -18.06 12.84
C PRO A 14 -33.93 -17.48 14.27
N TYR A 15 -33.70 -16.17 14.35
CA TYR A 15 -33.83 -15.37 15.56
C TYR A 15 -35.17 -15.66 16.24
N LYS A 16 -35.15 -16.23 17.44
CA LYS A 16 -36.32 -16.33 18.30
C LYS A 16 -36.43 -15.03 19.09
N PRO A 17 -37.52 -14.29 18.95
CA PRO A 17 -37.73 -13.11 19.78
C PRO A 17 -37.74 -13.51 21.25
N VAL A 18 -37.05 -12.72 22.06
CA VAL A 18 -37.03 -12.89 23.54
C VAL A 18 -38.45 -12.72 24.03
N ASP A 19 -38.92 -13.68 24.81
CA ASP A 19 -40.24 -13.62 25.45
C ASP A 19 -40.24 -12.52 26.51
N GLU A 20 -40.87 -11.40 26.19
CA GLU A 20 -40.99 -10.24 27.10
C GLU A 20 -41.81 -10.55 28.37
N SER A 21 -42.45 -11.72 28.45
CA SER A 21 -43.23 -12.14 29.62
C SER A 21 -42.39 -12.53 30.83
N LEU A 22 -41.04 -12.65 30.63
CA LEU A 22 -40.10 -12.96 31.72
C LEU A 22 -39.54 -11.73 32.42
N TYR A 23 -39.94 -10.52 32.03
CA TYR A 23 -39.56 -9.30 32.72
C TYR A 23 -40.54 -9.02 33.83
N ASP A 24 -40.17 -9.32 35.08
CA ASP A 24 -40.94 -8.90 36.26
C ASP A 24 -40.53 -7.49 36.67
N PRO A 25 -41.38 -6.47 36.50
CA PRO A 25 -41.06 -5.10 36.90
C PRO A 25 -40.87 -4.92 38.41
N ALA A 26 -41.10 -5.95 39.23
CA ALA A 26 -40.86 -5.93 40.67
C ALA A 26 -39.40 -6.20 41.06
N ASP A 27 -38.57 -6.71 40.16
CA ASP A 27 -37.11 -6.92 40.34
C ASP A 27 -36.26 -5.67 40.05
N THR A 28 -36.83 -4.50 40.28
CA THR A 28 -35.99 -3.28 40.34
C THR A 28 -35.12 -3.38 41.59
N PRO A 29 -33.78 -3.40 41.46
CA PRO A 29 -32.91 -3.35 42.62
C PRO A 29 -33.19 -2.09 43.41
N PRO A 30 -33.15 -2.12 44.76
CA PRO A 30 -33.45 -0.98 45.59
C PRO A 30 -32.62 0.21 45.14
N SER A 31 -33.32 1.27 44.80
CA SER A 31 -32.75 2.56 44.44
C SER A 31 -31.91 3.08 45.61
N GLY A 32 -30.59 2.96 45.51
CA GLY A 32 -29.79 3.64 46.52
C GLY A 32 -28.33 3.29 46.65
N GLU A 33 -27.85 2.20 46.09
CA GLU A 33 -26.40 1.99 46.14
C GLU A 33 -25.87 1.60 44.74
N SER A 34 -25.38 2.63 44.06
CA SER A 34 -24.47 2.38 42.96
C SER A 34 -23.27 1.62 43.52
N LEU A 35 -23.14 0.33 43.17
CA LEU A 35 -21.95 -0.46 43.45
C LEU A 35 -20.69 0.11 42.76
N TYR A 36 -20.87 1.16 41.99
CA TYR A 36 -19.83 1.94 41.39
C TYR A 36 -19.57 3.19 42.22
N ASN A 37 -18.60 3.09 43.14
CA ASN A 37 -18.07 4.26 43.82
C ASN A 37 -16.89 4.82 42.99
N PRO A 38 -17.09 5.88 42.21
CA PRO A 38 -16.03 6.46 41.41
C PRO A 38 -14.89 7.04 42.26
N ALA A 39 -15.10 7.26 43.55
CA ALA A 39 -14.06 7.72 44.48
C ALA A 39 -13.16 6.61 45.02
N ALA A 40 -13.51 5.32 44.82
CA ALA A 40 -12.68 4.18 45.23
C ALA A 40 -11.74 3.67 44.13
N VAL A 41 -11.90 4.17 42.93
CA VAL A 41 -10.90 3.97 41.83
C VAL A 41 -9.87 5.07 42.03
N GLY A 42 -8.78 4.76 42.74
CA GLY A 42 -7.64 5.67 42.81
C GLY A 42 -7.31 6.21 41.43
N ASP A 43 -6.88 7.47 41.34
CA ASP A 43 -6.55 8.18 40.10
C ASP A 43 -5.81 7.27 39.10
N ARG A 44 -6.57 6.53 38.33
CA ARG A 44 -6.02 5.94 37.11
C ARG A 44 -5.79 7.11 36.19
N PHE A 45 -4.55 7.38 35.89
CA PHE A 45 -4.20 8.32 34.83
C PHE A 45 -5.14 8.02 33.66
N SER A 46 -6.04 8.94 33.36
CA SER A 46 -6.83 8.83 32.16
C SER A 46 -5.85 8.82 30.98
N SER A 47 -5.75 7.70 30.27
CA SER A 47 -4.91 7.64 29.09
C SER A 47 -5.47 8.64 28.09
N MET A 48 -4.74 9.71 27.85
CA MET A 48 -5.13 10.67 26.83
C MET A 48 -4.84 10.04 25.46
N PHE A 49 -5.88 10.00 24.62
CA PHE A 49 -5.71 9.61 23.22
C PHE A 49 -4.86 10.66 22.51
N VAL A 50 -3.66 10.28 22.14
CA VAL A 50 -2.74 11.18 21.43
C VAL A 50 -3.17 11.23 19.97
N PRO A 51 -3.41 12.41 19.39
CA PRO A 51 -3.73 12.51 17.97
C PRO A 51 -2.60 11.96 17.12
N PRO A 52 -2.91 11.34 15.96
CA PRO A 52 -1.89 10.74 15.11
C PRO A 52 -0.90 11.79 14.62
N PRO A 53 0.40 11.45 14.58
CA PRO A 53 1.40 12.32 13.97
C PRO A 53 1.15 12.44 12.45
N SER A 54 1.75 13.45 11.85
CA SER A 54 1.74 13.55 10.38
C SER A 54 2.43 12.33 9.76
N PRO A 55 1.91 11.82 8.64
CA PRO A 55 2.56 10.72 7.92
C PRO A 55 3.97 11.11 7.49
N ALA A 56 4.85 10.11 7.39
CA ALA A 56 6.22 10.33 6.96
C ALA A 56 6.24 10.92 5.54
N PRO A 57 7.00 12.00 5.30
CA PRO A 57 7.11 12.57 3.97
C PRO A 57 7.88 11.63 3.03
N ARG A 58 7.59 11.74 1.72
CA ARG A 58 8.28 11.04 0.63
C ARG A 58 8.04 9.53 0.53
N GLY A 59 6.94 9.05 1.03
CA GLY A 59 6.47 7.69 0.76
C GLY A 59 5.81 7.56 -0.61
N VAL A 60 5.36 6.35 -0.93
CA VAL A 60 4.75 6.04 -2.23
C VAL A 60 3.52 6.90 -2.53
N TYR A 61 2.74 7.27 -1.51
CA TYR A 61 1.52 8.06 -1.70
C TYR A 61 1.76 9.48 -2.20
N ASP A 62 2.96 10.04 -1.98
CA ASP A 62 3.34 11.37 -2.47
C ASP A 62 3.65 11.40 -3.97
N VAL A 63 3.90 10.25 -4.57
CA VAL A 63 4.30 10.13 -5.98
C VAL A 63 3.26 9.46 -6.86
N VAL A 64 2.30 8.76 -6.27
CA VAL A 64 1.21 8.13 -7.01
C VAL A 64 0.26 9.17 -7.57
N THR A 65 -0.01 9.09 -8.88
CA THR A 65 -1.08 9.84 -9.51
C THR A 65 -2.41 9.14 -9.23
N TRP A 66 -3.20 9.67 -8.30
CA TRP A 66 -4.49 9.11 -7.93
C TRP A 66 -5.54 9.41 -8.98
N ILE A 67 -5.93 8.40 -9.76
CA ILE A 67 -7.01 8.50 -10.76
C ILE A 67 -8.36 8.47 -10.06
N GLN A 68 -8.49 7.66 -9.01
CA GLN A 68 -9.68 7.57 -8.19
C GLN A 68 -9.31 7.51 -6.72
N ASN A 69 -9.91 8.35 -5.88
CA ASN A 69 -9.64 8.44 -4.46
C ASN A 69 -10.94 8.56 -3.65
N GLY A 70 -11.36 7.45 -3.07
CA GLY A 70 -12.25 7.43 -1.92
C GLY A 70 -13.77 7.50 -2.15
N THR A 71 -14.27 7.66 -3.37
CA THR A 71 -15.70 7.95 -3.57
C THR A 71 -16.54 6.86 -4.22
N THR A 72 -15.93 5.86 -4.82
CA THR A 72 -16.66 4.81 -5.55
C THR A 72 -16.28 3.44 -5.02
N PRO A 73 -17.23 2.51 -4.87
CA PRO A 73 -16.90 1.12 -4.57
C PRO A 73 -15.90 0.60 -5.58
N LEU A 74 -14.89 -0.11 -5.10
CA LEU A 74 -13.85 -0.62 -5.97
C LEU A 74 -14.43 -1.65 -6.94
N ARG A 75 -14.40 -1.32 -8.19
CA ARG A 75 -14.61 -2.26 -9.30
C ARG A 75 -13.40 -3.18 -9.51
N PHE A 76 -12.35 -3.04 -8.69
CA PHE A 76 -11.03 -3.67 -8.88
C PHE A 76 -10.81 -4.86 -7.97
N LEU A 77 -11.83 -5.43 -7.37
CA LEU A 77 -11.69 -6.67 -6.58
C LEU A 77 -11.07 -7.80 -7.40
N ASP A 78 -11.28 -7.76 -8.71
CA ASP A 78 -10.72 -8.72 -9.66
C ASP A 78 -9.39 -8.25 -10.29
N GLY A 79 -8.90 -7.06 -9.91
CA GLY A 79 -7.68 -6.48 -10.47
C GLY A 79 -7.92 -5.57 -11.68
N MET A 80 -6.81 -5.18 -12.32
CA MET A 80 -6.80 -4.34 -13.50
C MET A 80 -5.73 -4.82 -14.46
N THR A 81 -6.03 -4.76 -15.76
CA THR A 81 -5.06 -5.01 -16.82
C THR A 81 -4.49 -3.70 -17.31
N ILE A 82 -3.16 -3.58 -17.32
CA ILE A 82 -2.43 -2.41 -17.83
C ILE A 82 -1.78 -2.77 -19.13
N ARG A 83 -1.98 -1.91 -20.12
CA ARG A 83 -1.32 -2.03 -21.41
C ARG A 83 -0.08 -1.16 -21.40
N GLN A 84 1.08 -1.77 -21.63
CA GLN A 84 2.33 -1.05 -21.82
C GLN A 84 2.29 -0.29 -23.14
N SER A 85 2.63 1.00 -23.11
CA SER A 85 2.59 1.88 -24.27
C SER A 85 3.81 2.78 -24.39
N ASN A 86 4.53 3.02 -23.29
CA ASN A 86 5.65 3.98 -23.23
C ASN A 86 7.00 3.31 -22.94
N VAL A 87 7.05 2.00 -22.83
CA VAL A 87 8.26 1.21 -22.59
C VAL A 87 8.39 0.10 -23.64
N GLY A 88 9.60 -0.40 -23.86
CA GLY A 88 9.84 -1.45 -24.84
C GLY A 88 9.79 -0.96 -26.29
N LEU A 89 10.08 0.32 -26.52
CA LEU A 89 9.98 0.95 -27.84
C LEU A 89 11.10 0.57 -28.83
N ASP A 90 12.15 -0.13 -28.39
CA ASP A 90 13.34 -0.44 -29.19
C ASP A 90 13.01 -1.15 -30.51
N SER A 91 11.96 -1.98 -30.49
CA SER A 91 11.49 -2.67 -31.70
C SER A 91 10.65 -1.78 -32.64
N GLN A 92 10.19 -0.62 -32.13
CA GLN A 92 9.33 0.33 -32.87
C GLN A 92 10.11 1.50 -33.44
N ILE A 93 11.31 1.79 -32.91
CA ILE A 93 12.14 2.93 -33.28
C ILE A 93 13.40 2.43 -33.97
N GLY A 94 13.74 3.05 -35.04
CA GLY A 94 15.00 2.77 -35.77
C GLY A 94 15.42 3.97 -36.60
N VAL A 95 16.72 4.06 -36.86
CA VAL A 95 17.26 5.04 -37.78
C VAL A 95 17.22 4.43 -39.17
N TRP A 96 16.57 5.14 -40.08
CA TRP A 96 16.62 4.79 -41.48
C TRP A 96 17.94 5.28 -42.06
N GLY A 97 18.87 4.36 -42.32
CA GLY A 97 20.13 4.65 -42.97
C GLY A 97 20.23 3.83 -44.24
N SER A 98 19.88 4.36 -45.39
CA SER A 98 20.29 3.84 -46.67
C SER A 98 21.26 4.84 -47.27
N ASP A 99 22.34 4.35 -47.85
CA ASP A 99 23.18 5.18 -48.70
C ASP A 99 22.41 5.55 -49.97
N TRP A 100 22.70 6.70 -50.55
CA TRP A 100 21.97 7.21 -51.72
C TRP A 100 21.96 6.21 -52.89
N CYS A 101 22.93 5.29 -52.94
CA CYS A 101 23.08 4.28 -53.98
C CYS A 101 22.63 2.88 -53.54
N ASP A 102 22.06 2.71 -52.33
CA ASP A 102 21.62 1.41 -51.89
C ASP A 102 20.34 0.99 -52.60
N ASP A 103 20.29 -0.27 -53.01
CA ASP A 103 19.12 -0.89 -53.59
C ASP A 103 18.06 -1.08 -52.48
N LEU A 104 16.97 -0.33 -52.55
CA LEU A 104 15.91 -0.29 -51.53
C LEU A 104 15.23 -1.64 -51.31
N ASP A 105 15.42 -2.60 -52.20
CA ASP A 105 14.83 -3.95 -52.11
C ASP A 105 15.64 -4.92 -51.21
N THR A 106 16.89 -4.61 -50.90
CA THR A 106 17.76 -5.52 -50.14
C THR A 106 17.73 -5.31 -48.64
N GLU A 107 17.26 -4.18 -48.13
CA GLU A 107 17.06 -3.91 -46.73
C GLU A 107 15.58 -3.64 -46.40
N SER A 108 14.75 -4.65 -46.48
CA SER A 108 13.41 -4.56 -45.91
C SER A 108 13.52 -4.56 -44.39
N LYS A 109 13.81 -3.40 -43.80
CA LYS A 109 13.58 -3.18 -42.37
C LYS A 109 12.06 -3.25 -42.15
N VAL A 110 11.59 -4.41 -41.76
CA VAL A 110 10.21 -4.64 -41.43
C VAL A 110 9.89 -3.75 -40.21
N LYS A 111 9.11 -2.73 -40.44
CA LYS A 111 8.56 -1.91 -39.36
C LYS A 111 7.54 -2.76 -38.63
N ASN A 112 7.96 -3.36 -37.53
CA ASN A 112 7.11 -4.24 -36.76
C ASN A 112 6.59 -3.46 -35.53
N ARG A 113 5.29 -3.50 -35.32
CA ARG A 113 4.69 -3.06 -34.08
C ARG A 113 4.51 -4.31 -33.23
N PRO A 114 5.26 -4.49 -32.14
CA PRO A 114 5.01 -5.58 -31.23
C PRO A 114 3.61 -5.44 -30.62
N ASP A 115 2.99 -6.57 -30.31
CA ASP A 115 1.78 -6.57 -29.52
C ASP A 115 2.09 -5.94 -28.16
N ALA A 116 1.20 -5.05 -27.71
CA ALA A 116 1.38 -4.44 -26.41
C ALA A 116 1.26 -5.50 -25.32
N GLU A 117 2.24 -5.56 -24.47
CA GLU A 117 2.20 -6.45 -23.31
C GLU A 117 1.11 -6.00 -22.33
N LEU A 118 0.33 -6.96 -21.87
CA LEU A 118 -0.75 -6.74 -20.92
C LEU A 118 -0.30 -7.28 -19.56
N THR A 119 -0.22 -6.40 -18.57
CA THR A 119 0.15 -6.77 -17.22
C THR A 119 -1.09 -6.74 -16.32
N GLU A 120 -1.38 -7.85 -15.65
CA GLU A 120 -2.45 -7.92 -14.65
C GLU A 120 -1.93 -7.44 -13.31
N VAL A 121 -2.68 -6.52 -12.69
CA VAL A 121 -2.36 -5.96 -11.38
C VAL A 121 -3.46 -6.31 -10.39
N ALA A 122 -3.11 -7.04 -9.36
CA ALA A 122 -4.01 -7.40 -8.27
C ALA A 122 -4.21 -6.23 -7.29
N PRO A 123 -5.41 -6.09 -6.70
CA PRO A 123 -5.65 -5.10 -5.66
C PRO A 123 -4.98 -5.49 -4.34
N ILE A 124 -4.61 -4.49 -3.56
CA ILE A 124 -4.09 -4.62 -2.21
C ILE A 124 -5.22 -4.25 -1.25
N THR A 125 -5.56 -5.12 -0.31
CA THR A 125 -6.50 -4.80 0.77
C THR A 125 -5.73 -4.67 2.07
N VAL A 126 -5.74 -3.47 2.63
CA VAL A 126 -5.12 -3.17 3.93
C VAL A 126 -6.21 -3.12 4.97
N TYR A 127 -5.93 -3.64 6.15
CA TYR A 127 -6.82 -3.57 7.29
C TYR A 127 -6.09 -3.15 8.57
N ALA A 128 -6.83 -2.51 9.45
CA ALA A 128 -6.45 -2.29 10.83
C ALA A 128 -7.53 -2.90 11.74
N TYR A 129 -7.11 -3.44 12.85
CA TYR A 129 -7.96 -4.14 13.79
C TYR A 129 -7.73 -3.57 15.18
N ASP A 130 -8.84 -3.38 15.93
CA ASP A 130 -8.78 -3.15 17.36
C ASP A 130 -9.95 -3.80 18.07
N SER A 131 -9.80 -4.06 19.36
CA SER A 131 -10.84 -4.64 20.16
C SER A 131 -10.71 -4.24 21.64
N ASN A 132 -11.84 -4.24 22.33
CA ASN A 132 -11.89 -4.15 23.77
C ASN A 132 -12.51 -5.42 24.33
N GLN A 133 -11.80 -6.10 25.21
CA GLN A 133 -12.27 -7.31 25.90
C GLN A 133 -12.44 -7.03 27.38
N CYS A 134 -13.54 -7.52 27.97
CA CYS A 134 -13.89 -7.30 29.37
C CYS A 134 -14.07 -5.81 29.75
N GLY A 135 -14.27 -4.93 28.76
CA GLY A 135 -14.61 -3.52 28.97
C GLY A 135 -16.11 -3.32 29.15
N ASP A 136 -16.46 -2.12 29.55
CA ASP A 136 -17.83 -1.69 29.44
C ASP A 136 -18.18 -1.56 27.94
N LEU A 137 -19.27 -2.13 27.50
CA LEU A 137 -19.73 -2.01 26.11
C LEU A 137 -20.51 -0.70 25.89
N THR A 138 -20.18 0.37 26.65
CA THR A 138 -20.79 1.69 26.51
C THR A 138 -20.47 2.30 25.14
N ALA A 139 -21.25 3.28 24.72
CA ALA A 139 -21.02 4.00 23.49
C ALA A 139 -19.61 4.63 23.47
N ALA A 140 -19.19 5.25 24.58
CA ALA A 140 -17.88 5.89 24.70
C ALA A 140 -16.73 4.90 24.50
N SER A 141 -16.80 3.72 25.16
CA SER A 141 -15.80 2.65 25.00
C SER A 141 -15.73 2.13 23.56
N ARG A 142 -16.88 1.95 22.90
CA ARG A 142 -16.92 1.53 21.49
C ARG A 142 -16.36 2.58 20.55
N ASP A 143 -16.65 3.85 20.78
CA ASP A 143 -16.13 4.96 19.98
C ASP A 143 -14.62 5.10 20.11
N GLU A 144 -14.06 4.84 21.31
CA GLU A 144 -12.61 4.78 21.51
C GLU A 144 -11.95 3.67 20.69
N VAL A 145 -12.52 2.45 20.69
CA VAL A 145 -11.98 1.33 19.88
C VAL A 145 -12.02 1.67 18.39
N ARG A 146 -13.13 2.26 17.91
CA ARG A 146 -13.21 2.73 16.50
C ARG A 146 -12.15 3.76 16.19
N ALA A 147 -11.95 4.75 17.07
CA ALA A 147 -10.95 5.79 16.87
C ALA A 147 -9.53 5.22 16.82
N ARG A 148 -9.19 4.25 17.69
CA ARG A 148 -7.89 3.58 17.69
C ARG A 148 -7.67 2.76 16.42
N ALA A 149 -8.67 2.01 15.96
CA ALA A 149 -8.59 1.24 14.72
C ALA A 149 -8.39 2.18 13.50
N GLN A 150 -9.12 3.30 13.44
CA GLN A 150 -8.95 4.30 12.39
C GLN A 150 -7.56 4.96 12.45
N GLN A 151 -7.06 5.26 13.64
CA GLN A 151 -5.72 5.80 13.82
C GLN A 151 -4.65 4.82 13.35
N ALA A 152 -4.76 3.54 13.73
CA ALA A 152 -3.85 2.49 13.27
C ALA A 152 -3.84 2.39 11.73
N MET A 153 -5.02 2.47 11.10
CA MET A 153 -5.14 2.48 9.65
C MET A 153 -4.46 3.70 9.03
N ASN A 154 -4.70 4.89 9.57
CA ASN A 154 -4.11 6.12 9.06
C ASN A 154 -2.57 6.14 9.15
N LEU A 155 -2.01 5.51 10.18
CA LEU A 155 -0.56 5.43 10.38
C LEU A 155 0.09 4.31 9.58
N GLY A 156 -0.60 3.18 9.44
CA GLY A 156 -0.02 1.95 8.92
C GLY A 156 -0.32 1.66 7.44
N GLU A 157 -1.36 2.26 6.85
CA GLU A 157 -1.83 1.94 5.50
C GLU A 157 -0.70 2.06 4.47
N GLN A 158 -0.04 3.22 4.42
CA GLN A 158 1.03 3.47 3.46
C GLN A 158 2.17 2.46 3.60
N THR A 159 2.63 2.20 4.82
CA THR A 159 3.71 1.24 5.08
C THR A 159 3.33 -0.18 4.65
N ALA A 160 2.08 -0.61 4.88
CA ALA A 160 1.60 -1.91 4.44
C ALA A 160 1.57 -2.03 2.91
N VAL A 161 1.12 -0.97 2.23
CA VAL A 161 1.11 -0.90 0.77
C VAL A 161 2.52 -0.92 0.18
N GLU A 162 3.43 -0.17 0.77
CA GLU A 162 4.83 -0.13 0.35
C GLU A 162 5.51 -1.50 0.47
N ARG A 163 5.20 -2.29 1.50
CA ARG A 163 5.69 -3.68 1.61
C ARG A 163 5.21 -4.54 0.46
N SER A 164 3.92 -4.52 0.18
CA SER A 164 3.35 -5.29 -0.93
C SER A 164 3.90 -4.86 -2.29
N LEU A 165 4.10 -3.54 -2.50
CA LEU A 165 4.72 -3.03 -3.71
C LEU A 165 6.19 -3.43 -3.82
N ALA A 166 6.94 -3.42 -2.72
CA ALA A 166 8.34 -3.81 -2.71
C ALA A 166 8.54 -5.29 -3.12
N GLU A 167 7.68 -6.18 -2.63
CA GLU A 167 7.67 -7.58 -3.04
C GLU A 167 7.43 -7.71 -4.55
N ARG A 168 6.47 -6.96 -5.06
CA ARG A 168 6.14 -6.94 -6.49
C ARG A 168 7.28 -6.34 -7.33
N PHE A 169 7.90 -5.24 -6.89
CA PHE A 169 9.05 -4.65 -7.57
C PHE A 169 10.20 -5.64 -7.71
N LEU A 170 10.53 -6.38 -6.64
CA LEU A 170 11.59 -7.39 -6.68
C LEU A 170 11.25 -8.58 -7.59
N ALA A 171 9.97 -8.92 -7.71
CA ALA A 171 9.53 -10.01 -8.57
C ALA A 171 9.52 -9.63 -10.06
N GLU A 172 9.21 -8.37 -10.37
CA GLU A 172 9.03 -7.91 -11.76
C GLU A 172 10.25 -7.20 -12.34
N ALA A 173 11.08 -6.52 -11.52
CA ALA A 173 12.19 -5.74 -12.01
C ALA A 173 13.34 -6.63 -12.52
N PRO A 174 13.82 -6.42 -13.76
CA PRO A 174 15.04 -7.06 -14.26
C PRO A 174 16.24 -6.71 -13.35
N ASN A 175 17.04 -7.71 -13.02
CA ASN A 175 18.28 -7.50 -12.28
C ASN A 175 19.33 -6.86 -13.17
N ALA A 176 19.67 -5.60 -12.91
CA ALA A 176 20.69 -4.86 -13.65
C ALA A 176 22.11 -5.02 -13.05
N GLY A 177 22.26 -5.82 -11.99
CA GLY A 177 23.54 -6.15 -11.40
C GLY A 177 23.68 -5.75 -9.92
N THR A 178 24.93 -5.74 -9.49
CA THR A 178 25.32 -5.32 -8.13
C THR A 178 26.22 -4.11 -8.22
N ALA A 179 26.19 -3.28 -7.17
CA ALA A 179 27.03 -2.09 -7.03
C ALA A 179 27.75 -2.12 -5.69
N THR A 180 28.94 -1.55 -5.62
CA THR A 180 29.71 -1.43 -4.36
C THR A 180 29.31 -0.19 -3.56
N THR A 181 28.67 0.76 -4.20
CA THR A 181 28.19 2.00 -3.59
C THR A 181 26.80 2.36 -4.09
N VAL A 182 26.06 3.11 -3.27
CA VAL A 182 24.74 3.63 -3.69
C VAL A 182 24.82 4.53 -4.92
N ILE A 183 25.98 5.19 -5.14
CA ILE A 183 26.19 6.07 -6.29
C ILE A 183 26.27 5.27 -7.58
N GLU A 184 27.03 4.19 -7.53
CA GLU A 184 27.15 3.26 -8.65
C GLU A 184 25.78 2.64 -8.97
N ALA A 185 25.02 2.25 -7.93
CA ALA A 185 23.65 1.75 -8.12
C ALA A 185 22.77 2.79 -8.81
N VAL A 186 22.81 4.06 -8.39
CA VAL A 186 22.06 5.15 -9.04
C VAL A 186 22.49 5.33 -10.48
N SER A 187 23.79 5.31 -10.77
CA SER A 187 24.30 5.44 -12.15
C SER A 187 23.78 4.33 -13.08
N ILE A 188 23.70 3.09 -12.57
CA ILE A 188 23.13 1.97 -13.31
C ILE A 188 21.65 2.19 -13.57
N LEU A 189 20.87 2.54 -12.52
CA LEU A 189 19.43 2.77 -12.65
C LEU A 189 19.08 3.93 -13.59
N GLU A 190 19.83 5.04 -13.52
CA GLU A 190 19.67 6.18 -14.43
C GLU A 190 19.98 5.78 -15.88
N THR A 191 20.98 4.91 -16.07
CA THR A 191 21.31 4.38 -17.39
C THR A 191 20.18 3.53 -17.96
N GLU A 192 19.59 2.66 -17.17
CA GLU A 192 18.47 1.80 -17.60
C GLU A 192 17.20 2.63 -17.87
N LEU A 193 16.90 3.63 -17.04
CA LEU A 193 15.79 4.55 -17.28
C LEU A 193 16.00 5.38 -18.56
N ALA A 194 17.24 5.83 -18.80
CA ALA A 194 17.60 6.55 -20.02
C ALA A 194 17.47 5.67 -21.29
N LYS A 195 17.87 4.40 -21.23
CA LYS A 195 17.65 3.43 -22.30
C LYS A 195 16.15 3.23 -22.58
N ALA A 196 15.35 3.13 -21.53
CA ALA A 196 13.91 3.03 -21.66
C ALA A 196 13.25 4.35 -22.16
N GLY A 197 14.00 5.46 -22.19
CA GLY A 197 13.52 6.76 -22.69
C GLY A 197 12.48 7.42 -21.78
N VAL A 198 12.40 7.03 -20.49
CA VAL A 198 11.37 7.50 -19.56
C VAL A 198 11.98 8.21 -18.35
N THR A 199 11.26 9.19 -17.82
CA THR A 199 11.48 9.69 -16.47
C THR A 199 10.68 8.83 -15.52
N GLY A 200 11.29 8.38 -14.43
CA GLY A 200 10.65 7.44 -13.50
C GLY A 200 10.95 7.73 -12.04
N TYR A 201 10.71 6.75 -11.21
CA TYR A 201 10.91 6.78 -9.77
C TYR A 201 11.98 5.78 -9.36
N ILE A 202 12.79 6.15 -8.37
CA ILE A 202 13.77 5.27 -7.73
C ILE A 202 13.29 4.98 -6.31
N HIS A 203 12.91 3.73 -6.08
CA HIS A 203 12.45 3.21 -4.81
C HIS A 203 13.61 2.66 -4.00
N ALA A 204 13.73 3.10 -2.76
CA ALA A 204 14.82 2.69 -1.88
C ALA A 204 14.39 2.65 -0.42
N SER A 205 15.07 1.81 0.38
CA SER A 205 14.96 1.84 1.83
C SER A 205 15.36 3.22 2.37
N PRO A 206 14.67 3.76 3.39
CA PRO A 206 14.96 5.05 4.00
C PRO A 206 16.42 5.21 4.47
N LYS A 207 17.12 4.11 4.79
CA LYS A 207 18.53 4.15 5.16
C LYS A 207 19.42 4.85 4.13
N TRP A 208 19.08 4.72 2.84
CA TRP A 208 19.85 5.31 1.74
C TRP A 208 19.68 6.83 1.61
N ALA A 209 18.60 7.40 2.19
CA ALA A 209 18.35 8.84 2.12
C ALA A 209 19.50 9.65 2.73
N ALA A 210 20.08 9.19 3.85
CA ALA A 210 21.20 9.86 4.51
C ALA A 210 22.47 9.83 3.65
N TYR A 211 22.78 8.71 3.02
CA TYR A 211 23.95 8.57 2.14
C TYR A 211 23.84 9.41 0.87
N LEU A 212 22.62 9.61 0.37
CA LEU A 212 22.38 10.41 -0.82
C LEU A 212 22.36 11.92 -0.52
N ALA A 213 22.03 12.30 0.70
CA ALA A 213 22.08 13.69 1.15
C ALA A 213 23.52 14.23 1.26
N ASP A 214 24.47 13.37 1.61
CA ASP A 214 25.89 13.70 1.65
C ASP A 214 26.45 13.74 0.22
N GLY A 215 26.77 14.94 -0.25
CA GLY A 215 27.33 15.16 -1.58
C GLY A 215 26.37 15.70 -2.65
N ALA A 216 25.26 16.34 -2.25
CA ALA A 216 24.30 17.02 -3.15
C ALA A 216 23.67 16.14 -4.25
N ARG A 217 23.55 14.84 -4.00
CA ARG A 217 22.96 13.87 -4.93
C ARG A 217 21.44 13.74 -4.80
N LEU A 218 20.89 14.25 -3.72
CA LEU A 218 19.49 14.62 -3.62
C LEU A 218 19.40 16.10 -3.93
N SER A 219 18.86 16.45 -5.08
CA SER A 219 18.51 17.84 -5.34
C SER A 219 17.47 18.31 -4.31
N ASN A 220 17.32 19.61 -4.12
CA ASN A 220 16.33 20.18 -3.19
C ASN A 220 14.88 19.71 -3.42
N GLY A 221 14.60 19.12 -4.59
CA GLY A 221 13.30 18.53 -4.94
C GLY A 221 13.15 17.03 -4.68
N GLY A 222 14.17 16.36 -4.14
CA GLY A 222 14.12 14.90 -3.96
C GLY A 222 14.24 14.11 -5.25
N THR A 223 15.03 14.63 -6.20
CA THR A 223 15.31 13.98 -7.50
C THR A 223 16.76 13.51 -7.57
N SER A 224 17.04 12.55 -8.44
CA SER A 224 18.37 12.12 -8.82
C SER A 224 19.01 13.14 -9.79
N PRO A 225 20.31 13.04 -10.11
CA PRO A 225 20.98 13.92 -11.06
C PRO A 225 20.28 14.03 -12.42
N MET A 226 19.70 12.94 -12.94
CA MET A 226 18.96 12.92 -14.20
C MET A 226 17.48 13.31 -14.05
N GLY A 227 17.04 13.70 -12.86
CA GLY A 227 15.68 14.19 -12.62
C GLY A 227 14.64 13.14 -12.20
N HIS A 228 15.04 11.88 -12.00
CA HIS A 228 14.15 10.84 -11.48
C HIS A 228 13.83 11.09 -10.01
N ARG A 229 12.58 10.87 -9.60
CA ARG A 229 12.13 11.15 -8.23
C ARG A 229 12.46 9.99 -7.29
N TRP A 230 12.93 10.33 -6.09
CA TRP A 230 13.17 9.36 -5.04
C TRP A 230 11.90 9.06 -4.24
N VAL A 231 11.73 7.77 -3.90
CA VAL A 231 10.67 7.28 -3.02
C VAL A 231 11.31 6.48 -1.88
N PHE A 232 11.31 7.07 -0.69
CA PHE A 232 11.83 6.43 0.52
C PHE A 232 10.66 5.94 1.37
N GLY A 233 10.18 4.74 1.09
CA GLY A 233 9.06 4.16 1.81
C GLY A 233 9.47 3.47 3.09
N GLY A 234 8.75 3.71 4.19
CA GLY A 234 8.97 3.00 5.45
C GLY A 234 8.78 1.48 5.31
N GLY A 235 7.85 1.07 4.44
CA GLY A 235 7.60 -0.33 4.13
C GLY A 235 8.67 -1.01 3.28
N TYR A 236 9.57 -0.25 2.66
CA TYR A 236 10.68 -0.79 1.86
C TYR A 236 11.85 -1.30 2.73
N THR A 237 11.90 -0.94 4.01
CA THR A 237 13.04 -1.19 4.88
C THR A 237 13.45 -2.66 4.91
N ASP A 238 12.48 -3.55 5.12
CA ASP A 238 12.74 -4.97 5.31
C ASP A 238 12.75 -5.76 4.00
N ILE A 239 12.04 -5.28 2.99
CA ILE A 239 11.83 -6.00 1.72
C ILE A 239 12.90 -5.61 0.71
N LEU A 240 13.05 -4.31 0.40
CA LEU A 240 14.09 -3.86 -0.54
C LEU A 240 15.47 -3.93 0.10
N GLY A 241 15.60 -3.58 1.39
CA GLY A 241 16.88 -3.65 2.11
C GLY A 241 17.99 -2.88 1.39
N ASP A 242 18.91 -3.61 0.78
CA ASP A 242 20.03 -3.08 0.00
C ASP A 242 19.76 -2.92 -1.49
N THR A 243 18.57 -3.30 -1.95
CA THR A 243 18.19 -3.20 -3.35
C THR A 243 17.48 -1.88 -3.64
N LEU A 244 17.85 -1.22 -4.71
CA LEU A 244 17.17 -0.07 -5.28
C LEU A 244 16.42 -0.53 -6.53
N VAL A 245 15.21 -0.02 -6.74
CA VAL A 245 14.39 -0.39 -7.91
C VAL A 245 13.93 0.87 -8.63
N ALA A 246 14.06 0.87 -9.95
CA ALA A 246 13.54 1.92 -10.81
C ALA A 246 12.22 1.49 -11.45
N THR A 247 11.22 2.37 -11.43
CA THR A 247 9.91 2.16 -12.07
C THR A 247 9.53 3.34 -12.95
N THR A 248 8.57 3.10 -13.84
CA THR A 248 7.84 4.16 -14.54
C THR A 248 6.87 4.88 -13.61
N ASP A 249 6.06 5.79 -14.13
CA ASP A 249 5.04 6.52 -13.38
C ASP A 249 4.06 5.56 -12.67
N LEU A 250 3.66 5.97 -11.47
CA LEU A 250 2.73 5.23 -10.62
C LEU A 250 1.33 5.82 -10.70
N TYR A 251 0.36 4.97 -10.98
CA TYR A 251 -1.06 5.31 -11.03
C TYR A 251 -1.82 4.56 -9.95
N GLY A 252 -2.71 5.27 -9.25
CA GLY A 252 -3.41 4.72 -8.11
C GLY A 252 -4.93 4.84 -8.20
N TRP A 253 -5.60 3.82 -7.69
CA TRP A 253 -7.02 3.78 -7.43
C TRP A 253 -7.22 3.41 -5.97
N ARG A 254 -8.00 4.18 -5.25
CA ARG A 254 -8.21 4.02 -3.82
C ARG A 254 -9.69 4.02 -3.50
N GLY A 255 -10.15 2.95 -2.87
CA GLY A 255 -11.53 2.82 -2.45
C GLY A 255 -11.85 3.59 -1.17
N PRO A 256 -13.13 3.62 -0.79
CA PRO A 256 -13.55 4.20 0.48
C PRO A 256 -13.00 3.39 1.66
N LEU A 257 -12.83 4.07 2.78
CA LEU A 257 -12.52 3.42 4.03
C LEU A 257 -13.81 2.76 4.57
N ALA A 258 -13.79 1.44 4.73
CA ALA A 258 -14.88 0.69 5.31
C ALA A 258 -14.58 0.41 6.79
N VAL A 259 -15.52 0.80 7.66
CA VAL A 259 -15.45 0.50 9.09
C VAL A 259 -16.54 -0.51 9.39
N ARG A 260 -16.15 -1.66 9.94
CA ARG A 260 -17.06 -2.73 10.33
C ARG A 260 -16.83 -3.07 11.78
N ASP A 261 -17.89 -3.26 12.53
CA ASP A 261 -17.83 -3.59 13.94
C ASP A 261 -18.82 -4.69 14.33
N THR A 262 -18.52 -5.37 15.40
CA THR A 262 -19.38 -6.39 15.96
C THR A 262 -19.12 -6.56 17.46
N ILE A 263 -20.16 -7.05 18.17
CA ILE A 263 -20.05 -7.48 19.56
C ILE A 263 -20.06 -9.00 19.59
N GLN A 264 -19.03 -9.57 20.19
CA GLN A 264 -18.93 -10.99 20.50
C GLN A 264 -19.42 -11.17 21.95
N TYR A 265 -20.71 -11.49 22.10
CA TYR A 265 -21.35 -11.54 23.40
C TYR A 265 -20.83 -12.64 24.32
N ASP A 266 -20.44 -13.77 23.73
CA ASP A 266 -19.85 -14.92 24.44
C ASP A 266 -18.50 -14.62 25.06
N GLN A 267 -17.80 -13.61 24.53
CA GLN A 267 -16.48 -13.18 24.99
C GLN A 267 -16.48 -11.81 25.67
N ASN A 268 -17.65 -11.19 25.81
CA ASN A 268 -17.78 -9.80 26.27
C ASN A 268 -16.76 -8.88 25.56
N ARG A 269 -16.74 -8.94 24.24
CA ARG A 269 -15.73 -8.30 23.41
C ARG A 269 -16.37 -7.48 22.30
N TYR A 270 -15.94 -6.25 22.15
CA TYR A 270 -16.23 -5.41 21.00
C TYR A 270 -15.05 -5.40 20.04
N VAL A 271 -15.31 -5.58 18.76
CA VAL A 271 -14.29 -5.74 17.71
C VAL A 271 -14.58 -4.74 16.60
N VAL A 272 -13.54 -4.08 16.11
CA VAL A 272 -13.58 -3.17 14.97
C VAL A 272 -12.53 -3.58 13.95
N VAL A 273 -12.93 -3.63 12.69
CA VAL A 273 -12.05 -3.75 11.53
C VAL A 273 -12.25 -2.53 10.65
N VAL A 274 -11.18 -1.85 10.35
CA VAL A 274 -11.12 -0.76 9.38
C VAL A 274 -10.34 -1.26 8.18
N GLU A 275 -10.94 -1.24 7.01
CA GLU A 275 -10.31 -1.79 5.81
C GLU A 275 -10.46 -0.86 4.61
N ARG A 276 -9.51 -0.96 3.69
CA ARG A 276 -9.54 -0.31 2.40
C ARG A 276 -8.83 -1.17 1.37
N SER A 277 -9.44 -1.28 0.20
CA SER A 277 -8.77 -1.84 -0.95
C SER A 277 -8.27 -0.72 -1.85
N LEU A 278 -7.11 -0.91 -2.42
CA LEU A 278 -6.48 0.01 -3.36
C LEU A 278 -5.70 -0.78 -4.41
N LEU A 279 -5.38 -0.13 -5.50
CA LEU A 279 -4.56 -0.67 -6.56
C LEU A 279 -3.54 0.40 -6.93
N ILE A 280 -2.27 0.02 -7.01
CA ILE A 280 -1.20 0.86 -7.56
C ILE A 280 -0.56 0.11 -8.71
N ALA A 281 -0.50 0.76 -9.84
CA ALA A 281 -0.01 0.22 -11.08
C ALA A 281 1.07 1.10 -11.69
N TYR A 282 1.93 0.47 -12.47
CA TYR A 282 2.97 1.10 -13.27
C TYR A 282 3.13 0.29 -14.57
N GLU A 283 3.66 0.90 -15.63
CA GLU A 283 3.85 0.18 -16.89
C GLU A 283 5.01 -0.81 -16.81
N ALA A 284 6.10 -0.43 -16.14
CA ALA A 284 7.26 -1.32 -15.98
C ALA A 284 8.04 -1.04 -14.69
N ALA A 285 8.54 -2.10 -14.09
CA ALA A 285 9.70 -2.06 -13.21
C ALA A 285 10.94 -2.18 -14.10
N VAL A 286 11.66 -1.05 -14.27
CA VAL A 286 12.68 -0.91 -15.32
C VAL A 286 13.96 -1.68 -14.97
N ALA A 287 14.40 -1.58 -13.72
CA ALA A 287 15.63 -2.24 -13.27
C ALA A 287 15.68 -2.35 -11.74
N ALA A 288 16.40 -3.36 -11.25
CA ALA A 288 16.78 -3.49 -9.85
C ALA A 288 18.30 -3.63 -9.72
N VAL A 289 18.90 -2.94 -8.72
CA VAL A 289 20.33 -3.00 -8.41
C VAL A 289 20.52 -3.23 -6.93
N THR A 290 21.33 -4.21 -6.55
CA THR A 290 21.65 -4.46 -5.14
C THR A 290 23.02 -3.86 -4.78
N VAL A 291 23.05 -3.09 -3.71
CA VAL A 291 24.29 -2.53 -3.16
C VAL A 291 24.92 -3.53 -2.20
N THR A 292 26.13 -3.96 -2.51
CA THR A 292 26.92 -4.86 -1.64
C THR A 292 28.15 -4.07 -1.16
N PRO A 293 28.08 -3.46 0.05
CA PRO A 293 29.16 -2.64 0.60
C PRO A 293 30.41 -3.44 0.92
#